data_13fea8c9c2953365d650fea1a3f4f949
#
_entry.id   13fea8c9c2953365d650fea1a3f4f949
#
_cell.length_a   1.000
_cell.length_b   1.000
_cell.length_c   1.000
_cell.angle_alpha   90.00
_cell.angle_beta   90.00
_cell.angle_gamma   90.00
#
_symmetry.space_group_name_H-M   'P 1'
#
loop_
_entity.id
_entity.type
_entity.pdbx_description
1 polymer ?
#
loop_
_entity_poly.entity_id
_entity_poly.type
_entity_poly.pdbx_seq_one_letter_code
_entity_poly.pdbx_strand_id
1 'polypeptide(L)'
;MANPKRSLKKSRKKSLKLFPYTQLIFSLLLIIFGGAVLLYAAFQKVSFHKPKSAIAQETKNAAAFSKPAKLYIPKMSKILYVSDGYVQGDRWVISETGVSYLTTSALPGQTGNAVIYGHNTKNILGGLWRVGDGDTIYVVLNSGDFVRYQVYERKEIEPTQVEILSQTSDSRLTIYTCSGFLDTARFVIVAKKA
;
A
#
# COMPACT_ATOMS: atom_id res chain seq x y z
N MET A 1 -58.45 100.86 0.30
CA MET A 1 -57.69 99.99 1.22
C MET A 1 -57.14 98.83 0.44
N ALA A 2 -55.88 98.87 0.06
CA ALA A 2 -55.29 97.87 -0.81
C ALA A 2 -54.13 97.14 -0.03
N ASN A 3 -54.19 95.87 -0.07
CA ASN A 3 -53.17 95.00 0.60
C ASN A 3 -52.20 94.46 -0.45
N PRO A 4 -50.90 94.66 -0.32
CA PRO A 4 -49.91 94.16 -1.29
C PRO A 4 -49.51 92.74 -1.00
N LYS A 5 -49.64 91.86 -2.01
CA LYS A 5 -49.11 90.46 -1.98
C LYS A 5 -47.63 90.44 -2.08
N ARG A 6 -46.94 89.84 -1.05
CA ARG A 6 -45.52 89.52 -1.05
C ARG A 6 -45.23 88.26 -1.92
N SER A 7 -44.46 88.48 -2.95
CA SER A 7 -43.92 87.40 -3.81
C SER A 7 -42.73 86.71 -3.10
N LEU A 8 -42.84 85.41 -2.85
CA LEU A 8 -41.71 84.57 -2.32
C LEU A 8 -40.87 84.06 -3.48
N LYS A 9 -39.66 84.53 -3.52
CA LYS A 9 -38.62 84.11 -4.47
C LYS A 9 -38.10 82.68 -4.08
N LYS A 10 -38.42 81.66 -4.88
CA LYS A 10 -38.05 80.26 -4.67
C LYS A 10 -36.57 80.06 -5.10
N SER A 11 -35.68 79.90 -4.12
CA SER A 11 -34.28 79.60 -4.34
C SER A 11 -34.14 78.18 -4.92
N ARG A 12 -33.65 78.03 -6.15
CA ARG A 12 -33.25 76.75 -6.77
C ARG A 12 -31.86 76.35 -6.27
N LYS A 13 -31.82 75.40 -5.37
CA LYS A 13 -30.52 74.71 -5.07
C LYS A 13 -30.12 73.92 -6.30
N LYS A 14 -28.95 74.25 -6.89
CA LYS A 14 -28.27 73.42 -7.88
C LYS A 14 -27.73 72.18 -7.16
N SER A 15 -28.32 71.01 -7.40
CA SER A 15 -27.75 69.74 -7.00
C SER A 15 -26.55 69.47 -7.90
N LEU A 16 -25.37 69.41 -7.30
CA LEU A 16 -24.17 68.94 -7.99
C LEU A 16 -24.42 67.46 -8.42
N LYS A 17 -24.33 67.23 -9.74
CA LYS A 17 -24.37 65.86 -10.30
C LYS A 17 -23.00 65.20 -10.05
N LEU A 18 -22.84 64.62 -8.86
CA LEU A 18 -21.68 63.77 -8.51
C LEU A 18 -21.92 62.31 -8.89
N PHE A 19 -22.99 62.04 -9.63
CA PHE A 19 -23.55 60.68 -9.85
C PHE A 19 -22.80 59.79 -10.90
N PRO A 20 -22.08 60.27 -11.90
CA PRO A 20 -21.44 59.35 -12.84
C PRO A 20 -20.11 58.78 -12.36
N TYR A 21 -19.32 59.53 -11.55
CA TYR A 21 -18.01 59.12 -11.12
C TYR A 21 -18.04 58.03 -10.03
N THR A 22 -19.02 58.05 -9.15
CA THR A 22 -19.16 57.04 -8.10
C THR A 22 -19.57 55.68 -8.68
N GLN A 23 -20.39 55.65 -9.73
CA GLN A 23 -20.72 54.40 -10.42
C GLN A 23 -19.54 53.83 -11.20
N LEU A 24 -18.74 54.67 -11.85
CA LEU A 24 -17.51 54.26 -12.56
C LEU A 24 -16.47 53.68 -11.58
N ILE A 25 -16.25 54.31 -10.42
CA ILE A 25 -15.34 53.84 -9.39
C ILE A 25 -15.81 52.47 -8.83
N PHE A 26 -17.11 52.35 -8.56
CA PHE A 26 -17.69 51.12 -8.04
C PHE A 26 -17.58 49.97 -9.05
N SER A 27 -17.83 50.21 -10.34
CA SER A 27 -17.66 49.17 -11.36
C SER A 27 -16.17 48.77 -11.55
N LEU A 28 -15.26 49.72 -11.45
CA LEU A 28 -13.81 49.47 -11.54
C LEU A 28 -13.31 48.59 -10.36
N LEU A 29 -13.80 48.88 -9.14
CA LEU A 29 -13.50 48.06 -7.95
C LEU A 29 -14.04 46.64 -8.06
N LEU A 30 -15.24 46.45 -8.62
CA LEU A 30 -15.82 45.13 -8.86
C LEU A 30 -15.01 44.33 -9.88
N ILE A 31 -14.51 44.97 -10.94
CA ILE A 31 -13.68 44.32 -11.96
C ILE A 31 -12.33 43.89 -11.34
N ILE A 32 -11.69 44.75 -10.55
CA ILE A 32 -10.44 44.47 -9.88
C ILE A 32 -10.65 43.32 -8.87
N PHE A 33 -11.72 43.35 -8.08
CA PHE A 33 -12.06 42.30 -7.12
C PHE A 33 -12.33 40.95 -7.81
N GLY A 34 -13.12 40.96 -8.89
CA GLY A 34 -13.41 39.76 -9.68
C GLY A 34 -12.17 39.19 -10.31
N GLY A 35 -11.26 40.04 -10.84
CA GLY A 35 -9.96 39.64 -11.36
C GLY A 35 -9.05 39.03 -10.28
N ALA A 36 -9.00 39.62 -9.10
CA ALA A 36 -8.23 39.09 -7.98
C ALA A 36 -8.76 37.72 -7.50
N VAL A 37 -10.06 37.51 -7.45
CA VAL A 37 -10.68 36.21 -7.10
C VAL A 37 -10.36 35.16 -8.16
N LEU A 38 -10.42 35.49 -9.45
CA LEU A 38 -10.06 34.58 -10.53
C LEU A 38 -8.58 34.22 -10.51
N LEU A 39 -7.70 35.19 -10.27
CA LEU A 39 -6.25 34.92 -10.10
C LEU A 39 -5.97 34.07 -8.88
N TYR A 40 -6.65 34.30 -7.75
CA TYR A 40 -6.52 33.49 -6.54
C TYR A 40 -7.00 32.05 -6.77
N ALA A 41 -8.14 31.88 -7.46
CA ALA A 41 -8.66 30.55 -7.82
C ALA A 41 -7.73 29.81 -8.81
N ALA A 42 -7.12 30.54 -9.76
CA ALA A 42 -6.14 29.97 -10.68
C ALA A 42 -4.85 29.56 -9.93
N PHE A 43 -4.38 30.39 -8.98
CA PHE A 43 -3.21 30.09 -8.16
C PHE A 43 -3.46 28.87 -7.25
N GLN A 44 -4.65 28.72 -6.70
CA GLN A 44 -5.02 27.51 -5.94
C GLN A 44 -5.02 26.24 -6.82
N LYS A 45 -5.52 26.33 -8.06
CA LYS A 45 -5.45 25.20 -9.00
C LYS A 45 -4.02 24.76 -9.32
N VAL A 46 -3.08 25.68 -9.38
CA VAL A 46 -1.64 25.37 -9.65
C VAL A 46 -0.96 24.75 -8.41
N SER A 47 -1.36 25.16 -7.19
CA SER A 47 -0.74 24.65 -5.95
C SER A 47 -1.18 23.25 -5.56
N PHE A 48 -2.29 22.71 -6.13
CA PHE A 48 -2.80 21.37 -5.82
C PHE A 48 -2.38 20.26 -6.80
N HIS A 49 -1.53 20.57 -7.79
CA HIS A 49 -0.89 19.53 -8.58
C HIS A 49 0.38 19.00 -7.87
N LYS A 50 0.21 18.41 -6.69
CA LYS A 50 1.16 17.39 -6.24
C LYS A 50 1.04 16.23 -7.22
N PRO A 51 2.14 15.77 -7.83
CA PRO A 51 2.08 14.70 -8.81
C PRO A 51 1.52 13.46 -8.12
N LYS A 52 0.29 13.11 -8.46
CA LYS A 52 -0.41 11.90 -8.01
C LYS A 52 0.40 10.62 -8.31
N SER A 53 1.36 10.72 -9.23
CA SER A 53 2.27 9.64 -9.61
C SER A 53 3.33 9.31 -8.56
N ALA A 54 3.90 10.30 -7.85
CA ALA A 54 4.94 10.03 -6.84
C ALA A 54 4.35 9.35 -5.60
N ILE A 55 3.20 9.83 -5.10
CA ILE A 55 2.54 9.23 -3.93
C ILE A 55 1.97 7.85 -4.28
N ALA A 56 1.41 7.67 -5.50
CA ALA A 56 0.94 6.37 -5.94
C ALA A 56 2.07 5.36 -6.17
N GLN A 57 3.27 5.83 -6.50
CA GLN A 57 4.44 4.98 -6.70
C GLN A 57 5.12 4.63 -5.37
N GLU A 58 5.14 5.55 -4.42
CA GLU A 58 5.66 5.32 -3.08
C GLU A 58 4.75 4.41 -2.25
N THR A 59 3.42 4.58 -2.34
CA THR A 59 2.44 3.66 -1.74
C THR A 59 2.42 2.30 -2.44
N LYS A 60 2.64 2.24 -3.76
CA LYS A 60 2.73 0.99 -4.50
C LYS A 60 4.01 0.22 -4.15
N ASN A 61 5.14 0.92 -3.95
CA ASN A 61 6.38 0.32 -3.49
C ASN A 61 6.33 -0.13 -2.01
N ALA A 62 5.69 0.64 -1.14
CA ALA A 62 5.47 0.26 0.26
C ALA A 62 4.46 -0.91 0.39
N ALA A 63 3.44 -0.96 -0.47
CA ALA A 63 2.49 -2.07 -0.54
C ALA A 63 3.13 -3.34 -1.15
N ALA A 64 4.11 -3.19 -2.06
CA ALA A 64 4.79 -4.31 -2.71
C ALA A 64 5.62 -5.18 -1.76
N PHE A 65 5.90 -4.71 -0.53
CA PHE A 65 6.73 -5.41 0.45
C PHE A 65 6.08 -5.40 1.83
N SER A 66 4.90 -5.96 1.93
CA SER A 66 4.24 -6.18 3.21
C SER A 66 4.40 -7.62 3.68
N LYS A 67 4.15 -7.89 4.98
CA LYS A 67 4.17 -9.23 5.53
C LYS A 67 3.20 -10.16 4.80
N PRO A 68 3.50 -11.45 4.71
CA PRO A 68 2.58 -12.42 4.13
C PRO A 68 1.34 -12.60 5.00
N ALA A 69 0.17 -12.69 4.38
CA ALA A 69 -1.11 -12.98 5.01
C ALA A 69 -1.60 -14.41 4.73
N LYS A 70 -1.39 -14.89 3.48
CA LYS A 70 -1.79 -16.24 3.07
C LYS A 70 -0.77 -16.84 2.13
N LEU A 71 -0.62 -18.16 2.21
CA LEU A 71 0.16 -18.98 1.30
C LEU A 71 -0.82 -19.83 0.46
N TYR A 72 -0.81 -19.67 -0.86
CA TYR A 72 -1.61 -20.48 -1.77
C TYR A 72 -0.70 -21.41 -2.56
N ILE A 73 -0.94 -22.72 -2.44
CA ILE A 73 -0.22 -23.79 -3.12
C ILE A 73 -1.22 -24.54 -4.00
N PRO A 74 -1.37 -24.20 -5.28
CA PRO A 74 -2.35 -24.82 -6.19
C PRO A 74 -2.25 -26.34 -6.25
N LYS A 75 -1.04 -26.87 -6.32
CA LYS A 75 -0.77 -28.32 -6.36
C LYS A 75 -1.35 -29.09 -5.18
N MET A 76 -1.46 -28.44 -4.04
CA MET A 76 -2.07 -28.99 -2.84
C MET A 76 -3.54 -28.63 -2.71
N SER A 77 -4.06 -27.75 -3.57
CA SER A 77 -5.40 -27.11 -3.45
C SER A 77 -5.60 -26.45 -2.08
N LYS A 78 -4.56 -25.76 -1.56
CA LYS A 78 -4.59 -25.18 -0.22
C LYS A 78 -4.31 -23.69 -0.22
N ILE A 79 -5.09 -22.99 0.61
CA ILE A 79 -4.83 -21.63 1.04
C ILE A 79 -4.63 -21.69 2.56
N LEU A 80 -3.43 -21.34 3.03
CA LEU A 80 -3.04 -21.39 4.43
C LEU A 80 -2.86 -19.96 4.96
N TYR A 81 -3.38 -19.67 6.14
CA TYR A 81 -3.09 -18.41 6.82
C TYR A 81 -1.66 -18.39 7.30
N VAL A 82 -1.02 -17.22 7.21
CA VAL A 82 0.35 -17.02 7.65
C VAL A 82 0.36 -16.17 8.90
N SER A 83 0.97 -16.69 9.96
CA SER A 83 1.21 -15.98 11.22
C SER A 83 2.68 -15.61 11.33
N ASP A 84 3.00 -14.62 12.14
CA ASP A 84 4.40 -14.33 12.49
C ASP A 84 5.02 -15.51 13.22
N GLY A 85 6.21 -15.90 12.80
CA GLY A 85 7.01 -16.95 13.40
C GLY A 85 8.38 -16.43 13.78
N TYR A 86 8.95 -16.95 14.84
CA TYR A 86 10.25 -16.57 15.36
C TYR A 86 10.88 -17.72 16.14
N VAL A 87 12.16 -17.56 16.48
CA VAL A 87 12.88 -18.53 17.32
C VAL A 87 13.00 -17.93 18.72
N GLN A 88 12.55 -18.66 19.72
CA GLN A 88 12.63 -18.29 21.12
C GLN A 88 13.53 -19.28 21.86
N GLY A 89 14.75 -18.87 22.17
CA GLY A 89 15.81 -19.80 22.60
C GLY A 89 16.08 -20.82 21.48
N ASP A 90 15.97 -22.09 21.78
CA ASP A 90 16.18 -23.20 20.83
C ASP A 90 14.88 -23.70 20.17
N ARG A 91 13.77 -23.01 20.40
CA ARG A 91 12.44 -23.45 19.94
C ARG A 91 11.88 -22.53 18.87
N TRP A 92 11.36 -23.15 17.81
CA TRP A 92 10.60 -22.46 16.78
C TRP A 92 9.14 -22.29 17.23
N VAL A 93 8.64 -21.07 17.15
CA VAL A 93 7.23 -20.77 17.35
C VAL A 93 6.50 -21.04 16.05
N ILE A 94 5.57 -22.01 16.06
CA ILE A 94 4.88 -22.54 14.87
C ILE A 94 3.38 -22.37 15.07
N SER A 95 2.68 -21.92 14.01
CA SER A 95 1.23 -21.80 14.01
C SER A 95 0.56 -23.18 14.04
N GLU A 96 -0.40 -23.37 14.94
CA GLU A 96 -1.16 -24.62 15.08
C GLU A 96 -2.19 -24.82 13.95
N THR A 97 -2.66 -23.75 13.34
CA THR A 97 -3.77 -23.77 12.38
C THR A 97 -3.38 -23.37 10.96
N GLY A 98 -2.16 -22.88 10.76
CA GLY A 98 -1.65 -22.38 9.49
C GLY A 98 -0.15 -22.60 9.35
N VAL A 99 0.48 -21.67 8.67
CA VAL A 99 1.94 -21.62 8.51
C VAL A 99 2.52 -20.40 9.20
N SER A 100 3.80 -20.46 9.53
CA SER A 100 4.53 -19.36 10.15
C SER A 100 5.52 -18.74 9.16
N TYR A 101 5.58 -17.42 9.12
CA TYR A 101 6.61 -16.66 8.41
C TYR A 101 7.72 -16.28 9.39
N LEU A 102 8.95 -16.65 9.08
CA LEU A 102 10.11 -16.28 9.91
C LEU A 102 10.36 -14.77 9.81
N THR A 103 10.05 -14.03 10.87
CA THR A 103 10.08 -12.56 10.88
C THR A 103 11.47 -11.95 10.69
N THR A 104 12.52 -12.72 10.90
CA THR A 104 13.93 -12.34 10.64
C THR A 104 14.36 -12.61 9.21
N SER A 105 13.51 -13.24 8.39
CA SER A 105 13.77 -13.50 6.97
C SER A 105 13.33 -12.33 6.08
N ALA A 106 13.69 -12.32 4.78
CA ALA A 106 13.29 -11.30 3.85
C ALA A 106 11.75 -11.26 3.68
N LEU A 107 11.17 -10.08 3.44
CA LEU A 107 9.77 -9.98 3.06
C LEU A 107 9.55 -10.61 1.67
N PRO A 108 8.40 -11.27 1.44
CA PRO A 108 8.10 -11.83 0.13
C PRO A 108 8.21 -10.81 -0.99
N GLY A 109 8.92 -11.17 -2.06
CA GLY A 109 9.16 -10.31 -3.22
C GLY A 109 10.38 -9.43 -3.15
N GLN A 110 10.97 -9.23 -1.97
CA GLN A 110 12.26 -8.55 -1.80
C GLN A 110 13.42 -9.48 -2.17
N THR A 111 14.59 -8.87 -2.42
CA THR A 111 15.88 -9.59 -2.47
C THR A 111 16.13 -10.22 -1.11
N GLY A 112 16.55 -11.47 -1.13
CA GLY A 112 16.75 -12.30 0.06
C GLY A 112 15.86 -13.53 0.03
N ASN A 113 15.87 -14.29 1.12
CA ASN A 113 15.11 -15.52 1.28
C ASN A 113 13.95 -15.30 2.25
N ALA A 114 12.72 -15.31 1.75
CA ALA A 114 11.51 -15.34 2.58
C ALA A 114 11.28 -16.78 3.04
N VAL A 115 11.15 -16.99 4.35
CA VAL A 115 11.04 -18.33 4.92
C VAL A 115 9.65 -18.54 5.54
N ILE A 116 8.96 -19.60 5.08
CA ILE A 116 7.66 -20.02 5.60
C ILE A 116 7.77 -21.48 6.05
N TYR A 117 7.20 -21.80 7.20
CA TYR A 117 7.25 -23.14 7.77
C TYR A 117 5.97 -23.51 8.49
N GLY A 118 5.75 -24.81 8.69
CA GLY A 118 4.55 -25.29 9.36
C GLY A 118 4.57 -26.78 9.62
N HIS A 119 3.57 -27.24 10.38
CA HIS A 119 3.44 -28.66 10.73
C HIS A 119 3.19 -29.55 9.51
N ASN A 120 3.77 -30.76 9.53
CA ASN A 120 3.52 -31.82 8.56
C ASN A 120 2.20 -32.54 8.85
N THR A 121 1.10 -31.81 8.85
CA THR A 121 -0.23 -32.37 9.04
C THR A 121 -1.04 -32.26 7.75
N LYS A 122 -2.07 -33.15 7.61
CA LYS A 122 -2.94 -33.17 6.43
C LYS A 122 -3.54 -31.79 6.13
N ASN A 123 -3.83 -31.01 7.14
CA ASN A 123 -4.50 -29.72 7.00
C ASN A 123 -3.53 -28.58 6.71
N ILE A 124 -2.24 -28.72 6.96
CA ILE A 124 -1.22 -27.69 6.79
C ILE A 124 -0.27 -28.08 5.64
N LEU A 125 0.95 -28.51 5.94
CA LEU A 125 1.97 -28.81 4.92
C LEU A 125 2.18 -30.31 4.65
N GLY A 126 1.35 -31.20 5.18
CA GLY A 126 1.49 -32.66 5.03
C GLY A 126 1.38 -33.21 3.60
N GLY A 127 1.11 -32.36 2.63
CA GLY A 127 1.14 -32.74 1.20
C GLY A 127 2.24 -32.01 0.41
N LEU A 128 3.18 -31.33 1.09
CA LEU A 128 4.21 -30.50 0.45
C LEU A 128 5.08 -31.32 -0.52
N TRP A 129 5.30 -32.59 -0.24
CA TRP A 129 6.07 -33.52 -1.09
C TRP A 129 5.48 -33.69 -2.51
N ARG A 130 4.21 -33.34 -2.74
CA ARG A 130 3.58 -33.37 -4.05
C ARG A 130 3.96 -32.19 -4.94
N VAL A 131 4.47 -31.13 -4.34
CA VAL A 131 4.93 -29.93 -5.05
C VAL A 131 6.29 -30.25 -5.66
N GLY A 132 6.44 -29.99 -6.95
CA GLY A 132 7.62 -30.28 -7.74
C GLY A 132 8.15 -29.09 -8.51
N ASP A 133 9.26 -29.31 -9.20
CA ASP A 133 9.89 -28.29 -10.04
C ASP A 133 8.93 -27.79 -11.12
N GLY A 134 8.91 -26.47 -11.32
CA GLY A 134 8.00 -25.80 -12.22
C GLY A 134 6.62 -25.45 -11.61
N ASP A 135 6.21 -26.05 -10.49
CA ASP A 135 4.96 -25.71 -9.83
C ASP A 135 4.99 -24.26 -9.31
N THR A 136 3.83 -23.63 -9.31
CA THR A 136 3.68 -22.23 -8.89
C THR A 136 3.15 -22.14 -7.46
N ILE A 137 3.68 -21.19 -6.71
CA ILE A 137 3.26 -20.86 -5.34
C ILE A 137 2.96 -19.36 -5.30
N TYR A 138 1.91 -18.97 -4.59
CA TYR A 138 1.53 -17.57 -4.41
C TYR A 138 1.58 -17.21 -2.93
N VAL A 139 2.24 -16.11 -2.62
CA VAL A 139 2.21 -15.48 -1.29
C VAL A 139 1.35 -14.23 -1.38
N VAL A 140 0.19 -14.24 -0.75
CA VAL A 140 -0.69 -13.09 -0.63
C VAL A 140 -0.22 -12.25 0.54
N LEU A 141 -0.07 -10.95 0.32
CA LEU A 141 0.44 -9.99 1.28
C LEU A 141 -0.69 -9.33 2.07
N ASN A 142 -0.37 -8.73 3.21
CA ASN A 142 -1.33 -7.94 4.00
C ASN A 142 -1.87 -6.71 3.24
N SER A 143 -1.16 -6.23 2.21
CA SER A 143 -1.65 -5.18 1.30
C SER A 143 -2.79 -5.64 0.39
N GLY A 144 -3.03 -6.95 0.26
CA GLY A 144 -3.94 -7.54 -0.72
C GLY A 144 -3.27 -7.91 -2.04
N ASP A 145 -2.02 -7.47 -2.28
CA ASP A 145 -1.21 -7.90 -3.42
C ASP A 145 -0.73 -9.34 -3.24
N PHE A 146 -0.12 -9.90 -4.29
CA PHE A 146 0.50 -11.22 -4.18
C PHE A 146 1.84 -11.26 -4.91
N VAL A 147 2.71 -12.15 -4.45
CA VAL A 147 3.98 -12.49 -5.10
C VAL A 147 3.89 -13.92 -5.63
N ARG A 148 4.21 -14.08 -6.91
CA ARG A 148 4.28 -15.38 -7.56
C ARG A 148 5.70 -15.92 -7.50
N TYR A 149 5.82 -17.19 -7.13
CA TYR A 149 7.06 -17.93 -7.10
C TYR A 149 6.95 -19.20 -7.93
N GLN A 150 8.03 -19.61 -8.57
CA GLN A 150 8.15 -20.87 -9.28
C GLN A 150 9.16 -21.77 -8.57
N VAL A 151 8.78 -22.99 -8.26
CA VAL A 151 9.62 -24.00 -7.63
C VAL A 151 10.73 -24.41 -8.57
N TYR A 152 11.95 -24.47 -8.09
CA TYR A 152 13.10 -24.95 -8.86
C TYR A 152 13.95 -25.99 -8.12
N GLU A 153 13.71 -26.21 -6.83
CA GLU A 153 14.41 -27.20 -6.04
C GLU A 153 13.49 -27.74 -4.94
N ARG A 154 13.58 -29.04 -4.73
CA ARG A 154 12.97 -29.73 -3.59
C ARG A 154 13.97 -30.73 -3.03
N LYS A 155 14.06 -30.83 -1.72
CA LYS A 155 14.95 -31.76 -1.07
C LYS A 155 14.52 -32.12 0.35
N GLU A 156 15.04 -33.21 0.82
CA GLU A 156 14.97 -33.59 2.22
C GLU A 156 16.35 -33.34 2.85
N ILE A 157 16.36 -32.71 4.01
CA ILE A 157 17.59 -32.30 4.71
C ILE A 157 17.50 -32.69 6.19
N GLU A 158 18.62 -32.73 6.86
CA GLU A 158 18.67 -32.90 8.32
C GLU A 158 18.22 -31.63 9.03
N PRO A 159 17.62 -31.71 10.24
CA PRO A 159 17.18 -30.55 11.01
C PRO A 159 18.26 -29.53 11.34
N THR A 160 19.51 -29.96 11.33
CA THR A 160 20.69 -29.14 11.60
C THR A 160 21.21 -28.33 10.40
N GLN A 161 20.75 -28.65 9.19
CA GLN A 161 21.14 -27.95 7.95
C GLN A 161 20.37 -26.65 7.77
N VAL A 162 20.70 -25.64 8.58
CA VAL A 162 20.02 -24.33 8.61
C VAL A 162 20.49 -23.35 7.52
N GLU A 163 21.53 -23.68 6.77
CA GLU A 163 22.08 -22.85 5.68
C GLU A 163 21.05 -22.57 4.59
N ILE A 164 20.07 -23.48 4.42
CA ILE A 164 18.96 -23.31 3.49
C ILE A 164 18.08 -22.08 3.81
N LEU A 165 18.15 -21.58 5.02
CA LEU A 165 17.39 -20.42 5.50
C LEU A 165 18.17 -19.11 5.32
N SER A 166 19.46 -19.19 4.93
CA SER A 166 20.32 -18.01 4.75
C SER A 166 19.77 -17.07 3.70
N GLN A 167 20.11 -15.79 3.85
CA GLN A 167 19.71 -14.76 2.88
C GLN A 167 20.43 -14.97 1.54
N THR A 168 19.80 -14.53 0.45
CA THR A 168 20.27 -14.73 -0.92
C THR A 168 20.30 -13.41 -1.69
N SER A 169 21.03 -13.38 -2.80
CA SER A 169 21.09 -12.21 -3.69
C SER A 169 19.91 -12.10 -4.67
N ASP A 170 19.10 -13.16 -4.76
CA ASP A 170 17.86 -13.20 -5.54
C ASP A 170 16.62 -13.10 -4.62
N SER A 171 15.42 -12.94 -5.20
CA SER A 171 14.17 -13.02 -4.44
C SER A 171 13.71 -14.48 -4.35
N ARG A 172 13.88 -15.07 -3.19
CA ARG A 172 13.64 -16.48 -2.91
C ARG A 172 12.54 -16.70 -1.89
N LEU A 173 11.83 -17.81 -2.02
CA LEU A 173 10.90 -18.35 -1.05
C LEU A 173 11.34 -19.76 -0.67
N THR A 174 11.57 -19.99 0.62
CA THR A 174 11.83 -21.32 1.18
C THR A 174 10.64 -21.74 2.02
N ILE A 175 10.07 -22.91 1.71
CA ILE A 175 8.98 -23.50 2.51
C ILE A 175 9.49 -24.83 3.04
N TYR A 176 9.34 -25.08 4.35
CA TYR A 176 9.72 -26.36 4.91
C TYR A 176 8.75 -26.88 5.97
N THR A 177 8.76 -28.18 6.14
CA THR A 177 7.99 -28.91 7.14
C THR A 177 8.79 -30.09 7.68
N CYS A 178 8.39 -30.63 8.81
CA CYS A 178 8.96 -31.87 9.32
C CYS A 178 8.72 -33.03 8.34
N SER A 179 9.67 -33.98 8.31
CA SER A 179 9.61 -35.19 7.50
C SER A 179 10.43 -36.30 8.14
N GLY A 180 10.43 -37.50 7.54
CA GLY A 180 11.10 -38.66 8.07
C GLY A 180 10.34 -39.29 9.24
N PHE A 181 10.82 -40.45 9.69
CA PHE A 181 10.26 -41.15 10.84
C PHE A 181 10.56 -40.35 12.13
N LEU A 182 9.51 -40.05 12.91
CA LEU A 182 9.59 -39.21 14.13
C LEU A 182 10.25 -37.84 13.88
N ASP A 183 9.96 -37.22 12.73
CA ASP A 183 10.42 -35.87 12.37
C ASP A 183 11.96 -35.73 12.31
N THR A 184 12.65 -36.79 11.94
CA THR A 184 14.12 -36.83 11.84
C THR A 184 14.68 -36.03 10.67
N ALA A 185 13.85 -35.56 9.75
CA ALA A 185 14.25 -34.78 8.60
C ALA A 185 13.37 -33.54 8.39
N ARG A 186 13.71 -32.73 7.41
CA ARG A 186 12.91 -31.57 6.94
C ARG A 186 12.75 -31.69 5.43
N PHE A 187 11.50 -31.66 4.97
CA PHE A 187 11.19 -31.55 3.56
C PHE A 187 11.13 -30.07 3.17
N VAL A 188 11.87 -29.68 2.17
CA VAL A 188 12.10 -28.29 1.78
C VAL A 188 11.71 -28.09 0.31
N ILE A 189 10.99 -27.02 0.04
CA ILE A 189 10.74 -26.47 -1.29
C ILE A 189 11.45 -25.13 -1.38
N VAL A 190 12.19 -24.90 -2.47
CA VAL A 190 12.83 -23.63 -2.81
C VAL A 190 12.26 -23.12 -4.11
N ALA A 191 11.79 -21.87 -4.09
CA ALA A 191 11.17 -21.24 -5.24
C ALA A 191 11.72 -19.83 -5.47
N LYS A 192 11.83 -19.41 -6.74
CA LYS A 192 12.26 -18.07 -7.15
C LYS A 192 11.05 -17.24 -7.58
N LYS A 193 11.12 -15.93 -7.35
CA LYS A 193 10.14 -14.98 -7.86
C LYS A 193 10.07 -15.11 -9.38
N ALA A 194 8.83 -15.24 -9.91
CA ALA A 194 8.54 -15.40 -11.33
C ALA A 194 7.96 -14.11 -11.93
#